data_0dde663730235261dd50f38e70ebc14a
#
_entry.id   0dde663730235261dd50f38e70ebc14a
#
_cell.length_a   1.000
_cell.length_b   1.000
_cell.length_c   1.000
_cell.angle_alpha   90.00
_cell.angle_beta   90.00
_cell.angle_gamma   90.00
#
_symmetry.space_group_name_H-M   'P 1'
#
loop_
_entity.id
_entity.type
_entity.pdbx_description
1 polymer ?
#
loop_
_entity_poly.entity_id
_entity_poly.type
_entity_poly.pdbx_seq_one_letter_code
_entity_poly.pdbx_strand_id
1 'polypeptide(L)'
;RNGRRLVAVGSGFETKTERSRQSTKLLTYGLTNFDLVEISKKDNPFSKVDVWLGKNNSVSVYTKEDIYKTIKKGQKRKLKAKVIYEGPIEAPIKKDQILAKLKIIYDQEQIGEYDLFALNEVKIFSRLMRSLNYLIWGDV
;
A
#
# COMPACT_ATOMS: atom_id res chain seq x y z
N ARG A 1 8.53 4.03 21.47
CA ARG A 1 9.06 5.26 20.84
C ARG A 1 8.27 5.53 19.56
N ASN A 2 7.69 6.72 19.44
CA ASN A 2 6.89 7.13 18.27
C ASN A 2 5.71 6.18 17.96
N GLY A 3 4.97 5.73 18.99
CA GLY A 3 3.86 4.78 18.84
C GLY A 3 4.25 3.32 18.50
N ARG A 4 5.55 3.06 18.31
CA ARG A 4 6.04 1.71 17.99
C ARG A 4 6.24 0.88 19.24
N ARG A 5 5.64 -0.33 19.26
CA ARG A 5 5.82 -1.34 20.30
C ARG A 5 6.81 -2.41 19.82
N LEU A 6 7.78 -2.74 20.65
CA LEU A 6 8.69 -3.88 20.45
C LEU A 6 8.51 -4.89 21.56
N VAL A 7 8.62 -6.15 21.22
CA VAL A 7 8.63 -7.26 22.15
C VAL A 7 9.90 -8.06 21.88
N ALA A 8 10.69 -8.31 22.94
CA ALA A 8 11.84 -9.19 22.88
C ALA A 8 11.55 -10.44 23.72
N VAL A 9 11.91 -11.60 23.19
CA VAL A 9 11.85 -12.89 23.88
C VAL A 9 13.25 -13.48 23.87
N GLY A 10 13.73 -13.89 25.03
CA GLY A 10 15.06 -14.47 25.17
C GLY A 10 15.07 -15.55 26.25
N SER A 11 15.90 -16.58 26.04
CA SER A 11 16.11 -17.67 26.98
C SER A 11 17.60 -18.07 27.02
N GLY A 12 17.98 -18.93 27.93
CA GLY A 12 19.35 -19.46 28.04
C GLY A 12 20.36 -18.51 28.68
N PHE A 13 19.91 -17.55 29.45
CA PHE A 13 20.79 -16.64 30.20
C PHE A 13 21.28 -17.31 31.49
N GLU A 14 22.57 -17.20 31.79
CA GLU A 14 23.17 -17.76 32.99
C GLU A 14 22.77 -17.00 34.27
N THR A 15 22.59 -15.67 34.16
CA THR A 15 22.26 -14.82 35.32
C THR A 15 21.13 -13.85 35.01
N LYS A 16 20.43 -13.36 36.05
CA LYS A 16 19.40 -12.31 35.94
C LYS A 16 19.97 -11.01 35.39
N THR A 17 21.19 -10.66 35.77
CA THR A 17 21.89 -9.45 35.32
C THR A 17 22.22 -9.54 33.83
N GLU A 18 22.67 -10.67 33.37
CA GLU A 18 22.93 -10.91 31.95
C GLU A 18 21.64 -10.81 31.15
N ARG A 19 20.56 -11.46 31.56
CA ARG A 19 19.25 -11.36 30.96
C ARG A 19 18.80 -9.90 30.77
N SER A 20 18.86 -9.13 31.87
CA SER A 20 18.45 -7.71 31.83
C SER A 20 19.31 -6.91 30.83
N ARG A 21 20.63 -7.08 30.88
CA ARG A 21 21.58 -6.39 30.01
C ARG A 21 21.35 -6.73 28.54
N GLN A 22 21.22 -8.01 28.20
CA GLN A 22 21.07 -8.47 26.82
C GLN A 22 19.70 -8.09 26.27
N SER A 23 18.62 -8.20 27.05
CA SER A 23 17.28 -7.79 26.65
C SER A 23 17.20 -6.27 26.38
N THR A 24 17.79 -5.47 27.26
CA THR A 24 17.85 -4.02 27.07
C THR A 24 18.64 -3.65 25.81
N LYS A 25 19.79 -4.31 25.58
CA LYS A 25 20.61 -4.10 24.38
C LYS A 25 19.82 -4.42 23.11
N LEU A 26 19.10 -5.54 23.07
CA LEU A 26 18.30 -5.96 21.93
C LEU A 26 17.15 -4.98 21.63
N LEU A 27 16.40 -4.58 22.67
CA LEU A 27 15.31 -3.60 22.54
C LEU A 27 15.83 -2.23 22.07
N THR A 28 16.95 -1.78 22.66
CA THR A 28 17.59 -0.51 22.25
C THR A 28 18.01 -0.58 20.80
N TYR A 29 18.65 -1.68 20.37
CA TYR A 29 19.02 -1.90 18.97
C TYR A 29 17.80 -1.80 18.04
N GLY A 30 16.70 -2.51 18.36
CA GLY A 30 15.48 -2.48 17.56
C GLY A 30 14.82 -1.11 17.49
N LEU A 31 14.89 -0.31 18.58
CA LEU A 31 14.32 1.05 18.61
C LEU A 31 15.18 2.10 17.92
N THR A 32 16.49 1.91 17.85
CA THR A 32 17.44 2.92 17.35
C THR A 32 17.83 2.70 15.88
N ASN A 33 17.88 1.42 15.43
CA ASN A 33 18.41 1.08 14.11
C ASN A 33 17.33 0.87 13.03
N PHE A 34 16.05 0.94 13.40
CA PHE A 34 14.95 0.75 12.46
C PHE A 34 13.93 1.88 12.57
N ASP A 35 13.36 2.23 11.43
CA ASP A 35 12.24 3.17 11.31
C ASP A 35 10.97 2.42 10.89
N LEU A 36 9.82 2.82 11.44
CA LEU A 36 8.52 2.40 10.99
C LEU A 36 8.01 3.41 9.96
N VAL A 37 7.77 2.96 8.74
CA VAL A 37 7.26 3.80 7.66
C VAL A 37 5.80 3.44 7.40
N GLU A 38 4.93 4.44 7.46
CA GLU A 38 3.55 4.34 7.03
C GLU A 38 3.51 4.37 5.49
N ILE A 39 2.91 3.34 4.89
CA ILE A 39 2.73 3.22 3.44
C ILE A 39 1.34 3.69 3.05
N SER A 40 0.32 3.22 3.75
CA SER A 40 -1.08 3.55 3.50
C SER A 40 -1.86 3.59 4.80
N LYS A 41 -2.84 4.47 4.87
CA LYS A 41 -3.84 4.50 5.93
C LYS A 41 -5.14 3.88 5.43
N LYS A 42 -5.76 3.10 6.31
CA LYS A 42 -7.08 2.53 6.10
C LYS A 42 -8.08 3.58 5.59
N ASP A 43 -8.87 3.19 4.59
CA ASP A 43 -9.95 3.96 3.99
C ASP A 43 -9.54 5.33 3.39
N ASN A 44 -8.24 5.63 3.35
CA ASN A 44 -7.75 6.84 2.71
C ASN A 44 -7.35 6.58 1.25
N PRO A 45 -7.61 7.54 0.34
CA PRO A 45 -7.17 7.41 -1.06
C PRO A 45 -5.64 7.26 -1.12
N PHE A 46 -5.19 6.19 -1.75
CA PHE A 46 -3.77 5.90 -1.93
C PHE A 46 -3.25 6.35 -3.29
N SER A 47 -4.00 6.04 -4.36
CA SER A 47 -3.64 6.34 -5.74
C SER A 47 -4.90 6.43 -6.60
N LYS A 48 -4.71 6.68 -7.89
CA LYS A 48 -5.79 6.62 -8.89
C LYS A 48 -5.43 5.62 -9.97
N VAL A 49 -6.43 4.93 -10.50
CA VAL A 49 -6.32 4.04 -11.66
C VAL A 49 -7.22 4.54 -12.78
N ASP A 50 -6.81 4.32 -14.03
CA ASP A 50 -7.51 4.80 -15.20
C ASP A 50 -8.74 3.94 -15.49
N VAL A 51 -9.83 4.60 -15.88
CA VAL A 51 -11.12 3.98 -16.18
C VAL A 51 -11.52 4.28 -17.62
N TRP A 52 -11.96 3.23 -18.31
CA TRP A 52 -12.49 3.31 -19.67
C TRP A 52 -14.01 3.15 -19.67
N LEU A 53 -14.70 3.85 -20.57
CA LEU A 53 -16.16 3.86 -20.70
C LEU A 53 -16.94 4.30 -19.45
N GLY A 54 -16.28 4.91 -18.50
CA GLY A 54 -16.89 5.44 -17.27
C GLY A 54 -17.26 6.90 -17.39
N LYS A 55 -18.19 7.37 -16.51
CA LYS A 55 -18.45 8.81 -16.35
C LYS A 55 -17.22 9.58 -15.88
N ASN A 56 -16.32 8.92 -15.19
CA ASN A 56 -15.04 9.45 -14.73
C ASN A 56 -13.91 8.67 -15.39
N ASN A 57 -12.86 9.36 -15.83
CA ASN A 57 -11.70 8.75 -16.47
C ASN A 57 -10.73 8.08 -15.49
N SER A 58 -10.96 8.25 -14.18
CA SER A 58 -10.16 7.61 -13.15
C SER A 58 -10.99 7.38 -11.89
N VAL A 59 -10.54 6.42 -11.06
CA VAL A 59 -11.11 6.13 -9.76
C VAL A 59 -10.00 6.04 -8.72
N SER A 60 -10.25 6.61 -7.53
CA SER A 60 -9.33 6.48 -6.39
C SER A 60 -9.40 5.07 -5.84
N VAL A 61 -8.23 4.52 -5.51
CA VAL A 61 -8.08 3.23 -4.84
C VAL A 61 -7.51 3.40 -3.45
N TYR A 62 -7.87 2.50 -2.54
CA TYR A 62 -7.52 2.55 -1.13
C TYR A 62 -7.23 1.17 -0.55
N THR A 63 -6.70 1.11 0.66
CA THR A 63 -6.46 -0.11 1.44
C THR A 63 -7.47 -0.23 2.58
N LYS A 64 -7.92 -1.45 2.89
CA LYS A 64 -8.85 -1.73 4.01
C LYS A 64 -8.16 -1.80 5.37
N GLU A 65 -6.84 -1.67 5.40
CA GLU A 65 -6.03 -1.70 6.61
C GLU A 65 -4.90 -0.68 6.55
N ASP A 66 -4.39 -0.32 7.71
CA ASP A 66 -3.16 0.47 7.82
C ASP A 66 -1.96 -0.40 7.45
N ILE A 67 -1.13 0.08 6.53
CA ILE A 67 0.06 -0.64 6.08
C ILE A 67 1.31 0.09 6.57
N TYR A 68 2.07 -0.60 7.41
CA TYR A 68 3.36 -0.14 7.91
C TYR A 68 4.47 -1.12 7.52
N LYS A 69 5.66 -0.61 7.27
CA LYS A 69 6.86 -1.42 7.06
C LYS A 69 8.01 -0.93 7.93
N THR A 70 8.70 -1.89 8.55
CA THR A 70 9.93 -1.63 9.31
C THR A 70 11.11 -1.75 8.36
N ILE A 71 11.93 -0.72 8.30
CA ILE A 71 13.12 -0.65 7.45
C ILE A 71 14.32 -0.19 8.27
N LYS A 72 15.54 -0.43 7.78
CA LYS A 72 16.75 0.10 8.41
C LYS A 72 16.71 1.63 8.38
N LYS A 73 17.14 2.24 9.47
CA LYS A 73 17.20 3.70 9.61
C LYS A 73 18.02 4.34 8.48
N GLY A 74 17.49 5.43 7.94
CA GLY A 74 18.15 6.16 6.85
C GLY A 74 17.99 5.53 5.47
N GLN A 75 17.36 4.36 5.33
CA GLN A 75 17.21 3.67 4.05
C GLN A 75 15.81 3.84 3.41
N LYS A 76 15.08 4.87 3.76
CA LYS A 76 13.74 5.14 3.21
C LYS A 76 13.72 5.22 1.68
N ARG A 77 14.82 5.67 1.06
CA ARG A 77 14.95 5.75 -0.41
C ARG A 77 14.91 4.39 -1.12
N LYS A 78 15.24 3.30 -0.41
CA LYS A 78 15.17 1.93 -0.94
C LYS A 78 13.76 1.34 -0.90
N LEU A 79 12.85 1.98 -0.17
CA LEU A 79 11.45 1.56 -0.05
C LEU A 79 10.66 2.19 -1.19
N LYS A 80 10.01 1.35 -1.99
CA LYS A 80 9.16 1.75 -3.12
C LYS A 80 7.81 1.08 -3.01
N ALA A 81 6.75 1.84 -3.27
CA ALA A 81 5.40 1.35 -3.40
C ALA A 81 4.98 1.47 -4.87
N LYS A 82 4.52 0.37 -5.47
CA LYS A 82 4.07 0.33 -6.87
C LYS A 82 2.63 -0.15 -6.92
N VAL A 83 1.79 0.58 -7.63
CA VAL A 83 0.43 0.15 -7.97
C VAL A 83 0.47 -0.57 -9.30
N ILE A 84 -0.02 -1.81 -9.32
CA ILE A 84 -0.06 -2.66 -10.51
C ILE A 84 -1.50 -3.01 -10.79
N TYR A 85 -1.96 -2.74 -12.01
CA TYR A 85 -3.29 -3.07 -12.49
C TYR A 85 -3.26 -3.31 -14.00
N GLU A 86 -4.22 -4.08 -14.47
CA GLU A 86 -4.47 -4.24 -15.91
C GLU A 86 -5.44 -3.14 -16.32
N GLY A 87 -4.94 -2.17 -17.04
CA GLY A 87 -5.72 -1.00 -17.36
C GLY A 87 -5.65 -0.56 -18.82
N PRO A 88 -6.56 0.33 -19.20
CA PRO A 88 -7.58 0.98 -18.37
C PRO A 88 -8.69 0.03 -17.93
N ILE A 89 -9.23 0.23 -16.71
CA ILE A 89 -10.28 -0.63 -16.14
C ILE A 89 -11.62 -0.25 -16.72
N GLU A 90 -12.36 -1.20 -17.27
CA GLU A 90 -13.66 -0.95 -17.90
C GLU A 90 -14.76 -0.71 -16.83
N ALA A 91 -15.53 0.35 -17.03
CA ALA A 91 -16.73 0.61 -16.24
C ALA A 91 -17.88 -0.37 -16.62
N PRO A 92 -18.83 -0.68 -15.72
CA PRO A 92 -19.03 -0.06 -14.41
C PRO A 92 -18.11 -0.64 -13.31
N ILE A 93 -17.70 0.22 -12.38
CA ILE A 93 -16.90 -0.17 -11.22
C ILE A 93 -17.79 -0.02 -9.97
N LYS A 94 -17.82 -1.04 -9.13
CA LYS A 94 -18.52 -0.99 -7.84
C LYS A 94 -17.58 -0.47 -6.75
N LYS A 95 -18.13 0.22 -5.77
CA LYS A 95 -17.39 0.54 -4.55
C LYS A 95 -16.86 -0.75 -3.92
N ASP A 96 -15.67 -0.71 -3.34
CA ASP A 96 -14.97 -1.84 -2.70
C ASP A 96 -14.59 -3.01 -3.64
N GLN A 97 -14.72 -2.82 -4.94
CA GLN A 97 -14.20 -3.76 -5.95
C GLN A 97 -12.66 -3.71 -5.95
N ILE A 98 -12.01 -4.87 -6.02
CA ILE A 98 -10.55 -4.95 -6.19
C ILE A 98 -10.20 -4.52 -7.61
N LEU A 99 -9.37 -3.50 -7.74
CA LEU A 99 -8.97 -2.94 -9.03
C LEU A 99 -7.48 -3.06 -9.33
N ALA A 100 -6.66 -3.11 -8.28
CA ALA A 100 -5.22 -3.07 -8.41
C ALA A 100 -4.56 -3.80 -7.25
N LYS A 101 -3.25 -4.02 -7.38
CA LYS A 101 -2.39 -4.54 -6.33
C LYS A 101 -1.32 -3.54 -5.97
N LEU A 102 -1.11 -3.34 -4.67
CA LEU A 102 -0.01 -2.56 -4.12
C LEU A 102 1.14 -3.48 -3.82
N LYS A 103 2.25 -3.35 -4.56
CA LYS A 103 3.51 -4.06 -4.26
C LYS A 103 4.46 -3.13 -3.52
N ILE A 104 4.99 -3.64 -2.41
CA ILE A 104 5.99 -2.93 -1.61
C ILE A 104 7.32 -3.62 -1.82
N ILE A 105 8.30 -2.84 -2.28
CA ILE A 105 9.64 -3.29 -2.63
C ILE A 105 10.64 -2.58 -1.73
N TYR A 106 11.52 -3.32 -1.10
CA TYR A 106 12.62 -2.79 -0.31
C TYR A 106 13.92 -3.46 -0.71
N ASP A 107 14.92 -2.65 -1.09
CA ASP A 107 16.24 -3.11 -1.53
C ASP A 107 16.18 -4.17 -2.66
N GLN A 108 15.27 -3.94 -3.64
CA GLN A 108 14.95 -4.80 -4.79
C GLN A 108 14.13 -6.07 -4.48
N GLU A 109 13.85 -6.35 -3.21
CA GLU A 109 13.01 -7.48 -2.80
C GLU A 109 11.56 -7.04 -2.55
N GLN A 110 10.61 -7.85 -2.99
CA GLN A 110 9.19 -7.62 -2.67
C GLN A 110 8.93 -8.07 -1.23
N ILE A 111 8.60 -7.11 -0.37
CA ILE A 111 8.34 -7.34 1.06
C ILE A 111 6.85 -7.30 1.43
N GLY A 112 5.98 -7.09 0.47
CA GLY A 112 4.53 -7.10 0.67
C GLY A 112 3.75 -6.92 -0.61
N GLU A 113 2.54 -7.49 -0.62
CA GLU A 113 1.53 -7.30 -1.66
C GLU A 113 0.16 -7.18 -0.99
N TYR A 114 -0.62 -6.20 -1.42
CA TYR A 114 -1.93 -5.87 -0.86
C TYR A 114 -2.91 -5.53 -1.96
N ASP A 115 -4.17 -5.88 -1.78
CA ASP A 115 -5.23 -5.50 -2.71
C ASP A 115 -5.62 -4.03 -2.52
N LEU A 116 -5.88 -3.36 -3.63
CA LEU A 116 -6.40 -2.01 -3.67
C LEU A 116 -7.86 -2.01 -4.16
N PHE A 117 -8.70 -1.35 -3.42
CA PHE A 117 -10.15 -1.34 -3.58
C PHE A 117 -10.62 -0.01 -4.14
N ALA A 118 -11.68 -0.03 -4.95
CA ALA A 118 -12.34 1.19 -5.43
C ALA A 118 -12.94 1.98 -4.28
N LEU A 119 -12.55 3.23 -4.12
CA LEU A 119 -13.08 4.12 -3.08
C LEU A 119 -14.53 4.53 -3.38
N ASN A 120 -14.83 4.72 -4.68
CA ASN A 120 -16.15 5.13 -5.16
C ASN A 120 -16.61 4.24 -6.30
N GLU A 121 -17.91 4.21 -6.55
CA GLU A 121 -18.47 3.61 -7.76
C GLU A 121 -18.19 4.49 -8.99
N VAL A 122 -18.02 3.87 -10.15
CA VAL A 122 -17.98 4.55 -11.45
C VAL A 122 -19.03 3.95 -12.35
N LYS A 123 -20.01 4.76 -12.71
CA LYS A 123 -21.08 4.37 -13.63
C LYS A 123 -20.60 4.46 -15.07
N ILE A 124 -21.14 3.59 -15.91
CA ILE A 124 -20.87 3.61 -17.35
C ILE A 124 -21.50 4.84 -17.99
N PHE A 125 -20.90 5.38 -19.02
CA PHE A 125 -21.55 6.38 -19.88
C PHE A 125 -22.85 5.81 -20.49
N SER A 126 -23.87 6.65 -20.61
CA SER A 126 -25.08 6.26 -21.31
C SER A 126 -24.80 5.89 -22.78
N ARG A 127 -25.61 4.99 -23.37
CA ARG A 127 -25.42 4.50 -24.76
C ARG A 127 -25.20 5.61 -25.78
N LEU A 128 -25.86 6.77 -25.62
CA LEU A 128 -25.72 7.93 -26.51
C LEU A 128 -24.32 8.55 -26.48
N MET A 129 -23.66 8.56 -25.32
CA MET A 129 -22.29 9.10 -25.18
C MET A 129 -21.21 8.10 -25.59
N ARG A 130 -21.51 6.79 -25.59
CA ARG A 130 -20.61 5.77 -26.13
C ARG A 130 -20.32 5.97 -27.63
N SER A 131 -21.37 6.28 -28.42
CA SER A 131 -21.20 6.50 -29.86
C SER A 131 -20.42 7.78 -30.18
N LEU A 132 -20.56 8.82 -29.37
CA LEU A 132 -19.80 10.07 -29.53
C LEU A 132 -18.29 9.90 -29.18
N ASN A 133 -17.95 9.15 -28.14
CA ASN A 133 -16.55 8.87 -27.83
C ASN A 133 -15.86 7.99 -28.88
N TYR A 134 -16.57 7.06 -29.52
CA TYR A 134 -16.04 6.26 -30.63
C TYR A 134 -15.71 7.11 -31.85
N LEU A 135 -16.50 8.18 -32.07
CA LEU A 135 -16.28 9.15 -33.19
C LEU A 135 -15.11 10.12 -32.91
N ILE A 136 -14.80 10.39 -31.64
CA ILE A 136 -13.75 11.37 -31.25
C ILE A 136 -12.38 10.69 -31.08
N TRP A 137 -12.31 9.41 -30.69
CA TRP A 137 -11.08 8.69 -30.39
C TRP A 137 -10.80 7.49 -31.29
N GLY A 138 -11.64 7.25 -32.29
CA GLY A 138 -11.54 6.11 -33.20
C GLY A 138 -10.55 6.29 -34.36
N ASP A 139 -9.82 7.39 -34.42
CA ASP A 139 -8.85 7.71 -35.49
C ASP A 139 -7.42 7.98 -34.95
N VAL A 140 -6.99 7.22 -33.93
CA VAL A 140 -5.56 7.24 -33.54
C VAL A 140 -5.06 5.82 -33.42
#